data_0cd0af85ba5fbf80651ec9e9b848b6bf
#
_entry.id   0cd0af85ba5fbf80651ec9e9b848b6bf
#
_cell.length_a   1.000
_cell.length_b   1.000
_cell.length_c   1.000
_cell.angle_alpha   90.00
_cell.angle_beta   90.00
_cell.angle_gamma   90.00
#
_symmetry.space_group_name_H-M   'P 1'
#
loop_
_entity.id
_entity.type
_entity.pdbx_description
1 polymer ?
#
loop_
_entity_poly.entity_id
_entity_poly.type
_entity_poly.pdbx_seq_one_letter_code
_entity_poly.pdbx_strand_id
1 'polypeptide(L)'
;MHLTNHAKERLKTRCGLPKKALERNAQKALEKGIRHSECSGKLRKYLDYLFLSHKNGTNIRIYGNHTYIFSDEKLVTVLSFPNSYRSALVKAKRRRDESTYDLVLN
;
A
#
# COMPACT_ATOMS: atom_id res chain seq x y z
N MET A 1 -12.14 -5.92 8.86
CA MET A 1 -10.81 -5.26 8.87
C MET A 1 -10.55 -4.62 10.23
N HIS A 2 -9.40 -4.90 10.81
CA HIS A 2 -9.00 -4.34 12.10
C HIS A 2 -8.13 -3.11 11.87
N LEU A 3 -8.52 -1.97 12.45
CA LEU A 3 -7.75 -0.74 12.38
C LEU A 3 -7.28 -0.35 13.78
N THR A 4 -6.02 0.02 13.92
CA THR A 4 -5.52 0.61 15.16
C THR A 4 -6.06 2.04 15.28
N ASN A 5 -6.10 2.59 16.50
CA ASN A 5 -6.55 3.97 16.70
C ASN A 5 -5.69 4.96 15.92
N HIS A 6 -4.38 4.73 15.88
CA HIS A 6 -3.44 5.56 15.12
C HIS A 6 -3.76 5.53 13.63
N ALA A 7 -4.04 4.33 13.08
CA ALA A 7 -4.38 4.16 11.67
C ALA A 7 -5.70 4.87 11.32
N LYS A 8 -6.71 4.75 12.19
CA LYS A 8 -8.00 5.43 12.00
C LYS A 8 -7.82 6.94 11.93
N GLU A 9 -7.04 7.48 12.84
CA GLU A 9 -6.78 8.92 12.90
C GLU A 9 -6.00 9.39 11.67
N ARG A 10 -4.99 8.64 11.25
CA ARG A 10 -4.21 8.97 10.07
C ARG A 10 -5.03 8.94 8.79
N LEU A 11 -5.88 7.93 8.63
CA LEU A 11 -6.76 7.83 7.48
C LEU A 11 -7.74 8.99 7.44
N LYS A 12 -8.34 9.33 8.58
CA LYS A 12 -9.25 10.45 8.70
C LYS A 12 -8.58 11.77 8.31
N THR A 13 -7.38 11.99 8.82
CA THR A 13 -6.62 13.22 8.56
C THR A 13 -6.16 13.32 7.11
N ARG A 14 -5.65 12.23 6.55
CA ARG A 14 -5.04 12.25 5.21
C ARG A 14 -6.03 12.02 4.07
N CYS A 15 -7.05 11.19 4.30
CA CYS A 15 -8.02 10.83 3.27
C CYS A 15 -9.35 11.56 3.43
N GLY A 16 -9.64 12.10 4.60
CA GLY A 16 -10.88 12.85 4.86
C GLY A 16 -12.14 12.02 4.69
N LEU A 17 -12.06 10.70 4.93
CA LEU A 17 -13.17 9.78 4.65
C LEU A 17 -13.89 9.35 5.92
N PRO A 18 -15.20 9.04 5.84
CA PRO A 18 -15.94 8.44 6.96
C PRO A 18 -15.36 7.07 7.32
N LYS A 19 -15.63 6.63 8.55
CA LYS A 19 -15.08 5.37 9.09
C LYS A 19 -15.28 4.16 8.17
N LYS A 20 -16.49 3.97 7.64
CA LYS A 20 -16.77 2.83 6.75
C LYS A 20 -15.94 2.88 5.47
N ALA A 21 -15.75 4.09 4.91
CA ALA A 21 -14.93 4.26 3.72
C ALA A 21 -13.45 4.04 4.04
N LEU A 22 -12.99 4.42 5.24
CA LEU A 22 -11.63 4.18 5.68
C LEU A 22 -11.32 2.69 5.73
N GLU A 23 -12.22 1.92 6.34
CA GLU A 23 -12.07 0.46 6.44
C GLU A 23 -12.07 -0.19 5.05
N ARG A 24 -12.93 0.28 4.16
CA ARG A 24 -13.02 -0.22 2.79
C ARG A 24 -11.74 0.04 2.02
N ASN A 25 -11.16 1.23 2.14
CA ASN A 25 -9.92 1.56 1.46
C ASN A 25 -8.75 0.75 1.99
N ALA A 26 -8.67 0.53 3.29
CA ALA A 26 -7.64 -0.31 3.88
C ALA A 26 -7.77 -1.75 3.40
N GLN A 27 -9.00 -2.27 3.32
CA GLN A 27 -9.25 -3.62 2.81
C GLN A 27 -8.84 -3.74 1.34
N LYS A 28 -9.16 -2.74 0.52
CA LYS A 28 -8.76 -2.72 -0.89
C LYS A 28 -7.25 -2.66 -1.04
N ALA A 29 -6.58 -1.91 -0.18
CA ALA A 29 -5.12 -1.84 -0.19
C ALA A 29 -4.51 -3.21 0.10
N LEU A 30 -5.06 -3.93 1.07
CA LEU A 30 -4.59 -5.27 1.42
C LEU A 30 -4.79 -6.26 0.27
N GLU A 31 -5.92 -6.17 -0.42
CA GLU A 31 -6.28 -7.08 -1.50
C GLU A 31 -5.65 -6.73 -2.85
N LYS A 32 -5.63 -5.44 -3.20
CA LYS A 32 -5.29 -4.97 -4.55
C LYS A 32 -4.08 -4.04 -4.61
N GLY A 33 -3.54 -3.61 -3.46
CA GLY A 33 -2.41 -2.70 -3.44
C GLY A 33 -1.15 -3.34 -4.02
N ILE A 34 -0.23 -2.50 -4.50
CA ILE A 34 1.07 -2.96 -4.99
C ILE A 34 1.89 -3.43 -3.79
N ARG A 35 2.45 -4.64 -3.90
CA ARG A 35 3.24 -5.28 -2.84
C ARG A 35 4.71 -4.92 -2.97
N HIS A 36 5.44 -5.05 -1.87
CA HIS A 36 6.89 -4.87 -1.84
C HIS A 36 7.58 -5.73 -2.90
N SER A 37 7.18 -6.99 -3.02
CA SER A 37 7.76 -7.93 -4.00
C SER A 37 7.51 -7.55 -5.45
N GLU A 38 6.53 -6.69 -5.72
CA GLU A 38 6.19 -6.24 -7.06
C GLU A 38 6.95 -4.98 -7.46
N CYS A 39 7.78 -4.46 -6.58
CA CYS A 39 8.53 -3.22 -6.79
C CYS A 39 10.00 -3.50 -7.09
N SER A 40 10.62 -2.58 -7.81
CA SER A 40 12.05 -2.64 -8.14
C SER A 40 12.65 -1.24 -8.15
N GLY A 41 13.99 -1.16 -8.17
CA GLY A 41 14.70 0.12 -8.26
C GLY A 41 14.41 1.05 -7.09
N LYS A 42 14.17 2.31 -7.40
CA LYS A 42 13.91 3.36 -6.39
C LYS A 42 12.70 3.04 -5.52
N LEU A 43 11.64 2.51 -6.15
CA LEU A 43 10.40 2.21 -5.43
C LEU A 43 10.64 1.12 -4.40
N ARG A 44 11.39 0.09 -4.75
CA ARG A 44 11.73 -0.97 -3.80
C ARG A 44 12.56 -0.44 -2.64
N LYS A 45 13.52 0.44 -2.92
CA LYS A 45 14.34 1.07 -1.87
C LYS A 45 13.50 1.89 -0.91
N TYR A 46 12.50 2.60 -1.43
CA TYR A 46 11.55 3.36 -0.61
C TYR A 46 10.79 2.42 0.34
N LEU A 47 10.28 1.31 -0.17
CA LEU A 47 9.57 0.33 0.65
C LEU A 47 10.49 -0.38 1.64
N ASP A 48 11.72 -0.68 1.25
CA ASP A 48 12.73 -1.24 2.15
C ASP A 48 12.98 -0.30 3.34
N TYR A 49 13.10 0.98 3.08
CA TYR A 49 13.27 1.99 4.12
C TYR A 49 12.09 2.00 5.10
N LEU A 50 10.87 1.97 4.57
CA LEU A 50 9.66 1.94 5.41
C LEU A 50 9.59 0.66 6.24
N PHE A 51 9.93 -0.47 5.65
CA PHE A 51 9.95 -1.75 6.33
C PHE A 51 10.91 -1.74 7.52
N LEU A 52 12.10 -1.17 7.33
CA LEU A 52 13.09 -1.05 8.40
C LEU A 52 12.68 -0.02 9.46
N SER A 53 11.97 1.04 9.06
CA SER A 53 11.54 2.11 9.96
C SER A 53 10.35 1.73 10.83
N HIS A 54 9.52 0.79 10.36
CA HIS A 54 8.30 0.37 11.06
C HIS A 54 8.44 -1.09 11.51
N LYS A 55 9.02 -1.28 12.68
CA LYS A 55 9.38 -2.60 13.20
C LYS A 55 8.23 -3.58 13.30
N ASN A 56 7.01 -3.09 13.50
CA ASN A 56 5.82 -3.94 13.61
C ASN A 56 5.13 -4.18 12.26
N GLY A 57 5.63 -3.54 11.18
CA GLY A 57 5.05 -3.70 9.86
C GLY A 57 5.55 -4.97 9.20
N THR A 58 4.64 -5.85 8.80
CA THR A 58 4.96 -7.10 8.09
C THR A 58 4.55 -7.04 6.62
N ASN A 59 3.58 -6.20 6.28
CA ASN A 59 3.08 -6.03 4.92
C ASN A 59 2.98 -4.56 4.60
N ILE A 60 3.49 -4.19 3.41
CA ILE A 60 3.35 -2.83 2.90
C ILE A 60 2.61 -2.90 1.58
N ARG A 61 1.61 -2.03 1.41
CA ARG A 61 0.81 -1.96 0.18
C ARG A 61 0.71 -0.50 -0.27
N ILE A 62 0.86 -0.27 -1.57
CA ILE A 62 0.62 1.04 -2.16
C ILE A 62 -0.71 0.99 -2.89
N TYR A 63 -1.65 1.83 -2.49
CA TYR A 63 -2.98 1.87 -3.08
C TYR A 63 -3.45 3.33 -3.18
N GLY A 64 -3.88 3.73 -4.39
CA GLY A 64 -4.25 5.11 -4.64
C GLY A 64 -3.05 6.04 -4.42
N ASN A 65 -3.22 7.03 -3.57
CA ASN A 65 -2.19 8.02 -3.27
C ASN A 65 -1.51 7.78 -1.91
N HIS A 66 -1.64 6.59 -1.35
CA HIS A 66 -1.19 6.30 0.00
C HIS A 66 -0.42 4.99 0.07
N THR A 67 0.48 4.94 1.05
CA THR A 67 1.21 3.72 1.41
C THR A 67 0.63 3.22 2.73
N TYR A 68 0.16 1.97 2.73
CA TYR A 68 -0.46 1.33 3.87
C TYR A 68 0.50 0.33 4.48
N ILE A 69 0.70 0.40 5.80
CA ILE A 69 1.59 -0.50 6.52
C ILE A 69 0.74 -1.34 7.46
N PHE A 70 0.79 -2.67 7.26
CA PHE A 70 0.03 -3.64 8.04
C PHE A 70 0.95 -4.49 8.91
N SER A 71 0.44 -4.93 10.06
CA SER A 71 1.00 -6.02 10.83
C SER A 71 0.06 -7.20 10.63
N ASP A 72 0.46 -8.13 9.77
CA ASP A 72 -0.41 -9.17 9.21
C ASP A 72 -1.60 -8.53 8.49
N GLU A 73 -2.83 -8.68 8.99
CA GLU A 73 -4.01 -8.07 8.39
C GLU A 73 -4.46 -6.79 9.11
N LYS A 74 -3.73 -6.38 10.14
CA LYS A 74 -4.07 -5.22 10.95
C LYS A 74 -3.34 -3.98 10.42
N LEU A 75 -4.09 -2.93 10.10
CA LEU A 75 -3.49 -1.69 9.63
C LEU A 75 -2.81 -0.96 10.80
N VAL A 76 -1.51 -0.72 10.66
CA VAL A 76 -0.69 -0.04 11.66
C VAL A 76 -0.66 1.47 11.40
N THR A 77 -0.43 1.87 10.15
CA THR A 77 -0.37 3.29 9.79
C THR A 77 -0.57 3.47 8.29
N VAL A 78 -0.82 4.71 7.89
CA VAL A 78 -0.93 5.10 6.49
C VAL A 78 -0.10 6.37 6.26
N LEU A 79 0.59 6.42 5.13
CA LEU A 79 1.44 7.53 4.76
C LEU A 79 1.06 8.03 3.36
N SER A 80 1.31 9.32 3.09
CA SER A 80 1.14 9.85 1.74
C SER A 80 2.21 9.24 0.84
N PHE A 81 1.83 8.83 -0.37
CA PHE A 81 2.79 8.28 -1.33
C PHE A 81 3.54 9.42 -2.01
N PRO A 82 4.88 9.42 -2.01
CA PRO A 82 5.67 10.51 -2.61
C PRO A 82 5.49 10.57 -4.13
N ASN A 83 5.24 11.77 -4.66
CA ASN A 83 5.05 11.98 -6.09
C ASN A 83 6.29 11.61 -6.91
N SER A 84 7.48 11.71 -6.32
CA SER A 84 8.74 11.38 -6.99
C SER A 84 8.83 9.92 -7.43
N TYR A 85 8.03 9.02 -6.84
CA TYR A 85 8.01 7.60 -7.19
C TYR A 85 6.82 7.20 -8.05
N ARG A 86 6.00 8.16 -8.49
CA ARG A 86 4.77 7.86 -9.22
C ARG A 86 5.02 7.12 -10.54
N SER A 87 6.03 7.54 -11.29
CA SER A 87 6.40 6.86 -12.54
C SER A 87 6.77 5.41 -12.31
N ALA A 88 7.55 5.16 -11.24
CA ALA A 88 7.95 3.80 -10.89
C ALA A 88 6.74 2.96 -10.47
N LEU A 89 5.77 3.58 -9.79
CA LEU A 89 4.52 2.91 -9.39
C LEU A 89 3.69 2.50 -10.61
N VAL A 90 3.57 3.39 -11.60
CA VAL A 90 2.84 3.10 -12.83
C VAL A 90 3.48 1.91 -13.55
N LYS A 91 4.80 1.87 -13.63
CA LYS A 91 5.53 0.75 -14.25
C LYS A 91 5.32 -0.57 -13.48
N ALA A 92 5.33 -0.52 -12.14
CA ALA A 92 5.09 -1.70 -11.32
C ALA A 92 3.68 -2.26 -11.53
N LYS A 93 2.68 -1.39 -11.57
CA LYS A 93 1.30 -1.78 -11.85
C LYS A 93 1.16 -2.43 -13.22
N ARG A 94 1.78 -1.84 -14.23
CA ARG A 94 1.75 -2.37 -15.59
C ARG A 94 2.35 -3.76 -15.66
N ARG A 95 3.52 -3.96 -15.05
CA ARG A 95 4.17 -5.28 -15.03
C ARG A 95 3.30 -6.33 -14.34
N ARG A 96 2.67 -5.97 -13.22
CA ARG A 96 1.77 -6.88 -12.50
C ARG A 96 0.59 -7.27 -13.38
N ASP A 97 -0.05 -6.28 -14.00
CA ASP A 97 -1.25 -6.50 -14.82
C ASP A 97 -0.92 -7.31 -16.07
N GLU A 98 0.22 -7.06 -16.70
CA GLU A 98 0.68 -7.83 -17.85
C GLU A 98 0.95 -9.28 -17.47
N SER A 99 1.60 -9.53 -16.34
CA SER A 99 1.84 -10.89 -15.85
C SER A 99 0.54 -11.64 -15.61
N THR A 100 -0.45 -10.97 -15.01
CA THR A 100 -1.76 -11.56 -14.75
C THR A 100 -2.48 -11.88 -16.06
N TYR A 101 -2.39 -10.97 -17.04
CA TYR A 101 -2.99 -11.15 -18.35
C TYR A 101 -2.38 -12.35 -19.08
N ASP A 102 -1.07 -12.46 -19.08
CA ASP A 102 -0.37 -13.58 -19.70
C ASP A 102 -0.76 -14.93 -19.07
N LEU A 103 -0.90 -14.97 -17.76
CA LEU A 103 -1.31 -16.18 -17.04
C LEU A 103 -2.73 -16.60 -17.42
N VAL A 104 -3.61 -15.63 -17.64
CA VAL A 104 -5.00 -15.89 -18.04
C VAL A 104 -5.09 -16.42 -19.47
N LEU A 105 -4.24 -15.91 -20.37
CA LEU A 105 -4.24 -16.30 -21.78
C LEU A 105 -3.59 -17.67 -22.02
N ASN A 106 -2.69 -18.06 -21.16
CA ASN A 106 -2.00 -19.35 -21.26
C ASN A 106 -2.71 -20.41 -20.46
#